data_f042e305ba6f94638bcbbcec2fa127e6
#
_entry.id   f042e305ba6f94638bcbbcec2fa127e6
#
_cell.length_a   1.000
_cell.length_b   1.000
_cell.length_c   1.000
_cell.angle_alpha   90.00
_cell.angle_beta   90.00
_cell.angle_gamma   90.00
#
_symmetry.space_group_name_H-M   'P 1'
#
loop_
_entity.id
_entity.type
_entity.pdbx_description
1 polymer ?
#
loop_
_entity_poly.entity_id
_entity_poly.type
_entity_poly.pdbx_seq_one_letter_code
_entity_poly.pdbx_strand_id
1 'polypeptide(L)'
;MSVTSGRTKIAELNRGSLELDQLVLEGLVSRLNLSAVKQLNRSCKVRSRDMVDHAKRDKQVRRVILIEGSANLSVLICKTVIGLSTGSMAILADAVHSLTDLTNNLIAWIVMHFSSLPADRKHPYGHRKFETLAVFILASILIVLAFELALNAIKKEDTEVSSSGIELVIMLSVLVINIVVTSWQHMWARRLDSDILYADATHTFADVLITSVVIAGWQLSTRGYAWADRVCALGVAILIIYLAYKLFRRAIPILLDEYAIDPQEIINVIKNVDGVMDVSRIRSRWIGKTCAIDLVISVDPTLSTEESHD
;
A
#
# COMPACT_ATOMS: atom_id res chain seq x y z
N MET A 1 -30.62 3.58 -38.58
CA MET A 1 -31.12 4.52 -37.57
C MET A 1 -31.45 3.78 -36.29
N SER A 2 -31.03 4.28 -35.16
CA SER A 2 -31.38 3.83 -33.78
C SER A 2 -30.54 2.73 -33.16
N VAL A 3 -29.27 3.05 -32.84
CA VAL A 3 -28.46 2.30 -31.83
C VAL A 3 -27.93 3.25 -30.74
N THR A 4 -28.15 4.54 -30.82
CA THR A 4 -27.65 5.55 -29.88
C THR A 4 -28.52 5.78 -28.64
N SER A 5 -29.79 5.32 -28.64
CA SER A 5 -30.73 5.55 -27.54
C SER A 5 -30.57 4.63 -26.33
N GLY A 6 -29.94 3.47 -26.49
CA GLY A 6 -29.75 2.49 -25.39
C GLY A 6 -28.62 2.82 -24.42
N ARG A 7 -27.56 3.47 -24.90
CA ARG A 7 -26.39 3.80 -24.06
C ARG A 7 -26.62 4.98 -23.10
N THR A 8 -27.42 5.95 -23.53
CA THR A 8 -27.78 7.12 -22.70
C THR A 8 -28.71 6.73 -21.55
N LYS A 9 -29.69 5.83 -21.78
CA LYS A 9 -30.61 5.35 -20.73
C LYS A 9 -29.93 4.51 -19.68
N ILE A 10 -28.91 3.70 -20.04
CA ILE A 10 -28.15 2.89 -19.08
C ILE A 10 -27.20 3.77 -18.24
N ALA A 11 -26.70 4.88 -18.80
CA ALA A 11 -25.88 5.84 -18.07
C ALA A 11 -26.72 6.70 -17.10
N GLU A 12 -27.97 6.99 -17.43
CA GLU A 12 -28.91 7.68 -16.54
C GLU A 12 -29.41 6.75 -15.42
N LEU A 13 -29.70 5.48 -15.70
CA LEU A 13 -30.07 4.48 -14.68
C LEU A 13 -28.92 4.20 -13.69
N ASN A 14 -27.66 4.20 -14.13
CA ASN A 14 -26.52 4.07 -13.23
C ASN A 14 -26.25 5.35 -12.41
N ARG A 15 -26.60 6.54 -12.90
CA ARG A 15 -26.55 7.78 -12.10
C ARG A 15 -27.67 7.82 -11.08
N GLY A 16 -28.89 7.40 -11.46
CA GLY A 16 -30.01 7.35 -10.54
C GLY A 16 -29.84 6.38 -9.37
N SER A 17 -29.21 5.22 -9.59
CA SER A 17 -28.91 4.29 -8.50
C SER A 17 -27.81 4.80 -7.55
N LEU A 18 -26.78 5.50 -8.07
CA LEU A 18 -25.75 6.13 -7.25
C LEU A 18 -26.27 7.34 -6.45
N GLU A 19 -27.20 8.12 -7.01
CA GLU A 19 -27.88 9.22 -6.29
C GLU A 19 -28.87 8.67 -5.25
N LEU A 20 -29.59 7.58 -5.54
CA LEU A 20 -30.48 6.91 -4.59
C LEU A 20 -29.71 6.33 -3.39
N ASP A 21 -28.58 5.69 -3.63
CA ASP A 21 -27.71 5.16 -2.56
C ASP A 21 -27.10 6.30 -1.70
N GLN A 22 -26.81 7.47 -2.30
CA GLN A 22 -26.37 8.65 -1.55
C GLN A 22 -27.51 9.31 -0.77
N LEU A 23 -28.71 9.41 -1.33
CA LEU A 23 -29.88 9.99 -0.66
C LEU A 23 -30.34 9.11 0.51
N VAL A 24 -30.29 7.77 0.37
CA VAL A 24 -30.59 6.83 1.45
C VAL A 24 -29.58 6.95 2.60
N LEU A 25 -28.28 7.12 2.28
CA LEU A 25 -27.25 7.37 3.28
C LEU A 25 -27.40 8.75 3.95
N GLU A 26 -27.78 9.79 3.21
CA GLU A 26 -27.98 11.14 3.75
C GLU A 26 -29.26 11.22 4.61
N GLY A 27 -30.35 10.54 4.24
CA GLY A 27 -31.58 10.41 5.04
C GLY A 27 -31.33 9.67 6.34
N LEU A 28 -30.61 8.52 6.29
CA LEU A 28 -30.22 7.76 7.48
C LEU A 28 -29.31 8.57 8.41
N VAL A 29 -28.36 9.33 7.84
CA VAL A 29 -27.43 10.19 8.60
C VAL A 29 -28.15 11.38 9.26
N SER A 30 -29.25 11.89 8.69
CA SER A 30 -29.99 13.02 9.27
C SER A 30 -30.80 12.64 10.53
N ARG A 31 -31.25 11.39 10.64
CA ARG A 31 -32.00 10.84 11.81
C ARG A 31 -31.13 10.16 12.86
N LEU A 32 -29.93 9.69 12.47
CA LEU A 32 -28.96 9.17 13.43
C LEU A 32 -28.52 10.28 14.38
N ASN A 33 -28.57 10.01 15.67
CA ASN A 33 -28.00 10.90 16.69
C ASN A 33 -26.56 11.27 16.28
N LEU A 34 -26.29 12.57 16.14
CA LEU A 34 -25.02 13.10 15.61
C LEU A 34 -23.79 12.53 16.32
N SER A 35 -23.94 12.07 17.58
CA SER A 35 -22.90 11.41 18.37
C SER A 35 -22.63 9.98 17.88
N ALA A 36 -23.66 9.23 17.50
CA ALA A 36 -23.59 7.86 17.02
C ALA A 36 -22.97 7.80 15.61
N VAL A 37 -23.38 8.71 14.72
CA VAL A 37 -22.76 8.87 13.39
C VAL A 37 -21.29 9.29 13.51
N LYS A 38 -20.98 10.19 14.46
CA LYS A 38 -19.59 10.56 14.73
C LYS A 38 -18.75 9.41 15.28
N GLN A 39 -19.35 8.49 16.02
CA GLN A 39 -18.67 7.30 16.55
C GLN A 39 -18.39 6.31 15.43
N LEU A 40 -19.38 5.92 14.60
CA LEU A 40 -19.18 5.11 13.40
C LEU A 40 -18.21 5.76 12.42
N ASN A 41 -18.31 7.06 12.22
CA ASN A 41 -17.42 7.82 11.35
C ASN A 41 -15.98 7.90 11.88
N ARG A 42 -15.77 7.85 13.21
CA ARG A 42 -14.45 7.70 13.82
C ARG A 42 -13.87 6.29 13.61
N SER A 43 -14.70 5.27 13.75
CA SER A 43 -14.29 3.86 13.56
C SER A 43 -14.02 3.56 12.08
N CYS A 44 -14.86 4.02 11.16
CA CYS A 44 -14.66 3.84 9.70
C CYS A 44 -13.77 4.90 9.04
N LYS A 45 -13.43 6.04 9.70
CA LYS A 45 -12.81 7.20 9.02
C LYS A 45 -13.57 7.64 7.75
N VAL A 46 -14.88 7.42 7.69
CA VAL A 46 -15.69 7.82 6.54
C VAL A 46 -15.82 9.35 6.54
N ARG A 47 -15.17 9.99 5.61
CA ARG A 47 -15.40 11.38 5.22
C ARG A 47 -16.20 11.37 3.93
N SER A 48 -17.44 11.81 3.93
CA SER A 48 -18.28 11.97 2.74
C SER A 48 -17.76 13.04 1.73
N ARG A 49 -16.66 13.70 2.01
CA ARG A 49 -15.89 14.53 1.06
C ARG A 49 -14.95 13.73 0.15
N ASP A 50 -14.94 12.40 0.26
CA ASP A 50 -13.77 11.60 -0.13
C ASP A 50 -13.73 11.12 -1.58
N MET A 51 -14.81 11.09 -2.35
CA MET A 51 -14.73 10.62 -3.75
C MET A 51 -13.94 11.57 -4.65
N VAL A 52 -14.05 12.88 -4.45
CA VAL A 52 -13.26 13.88 -5.20
C VAL A 52 -11.81 13.91 -4.73
N ASP A 53 -11.58 13.67 -3.42
CA ASP A 53 -10.24 13.61 -2.85
C ASP A 53 -9.49 12.32 -3.26
N HIS A 54 -10.17 11.18 -3.40
CA HIS A 54 -9.55 9.93 -3.83
C HIS A 54 -8.95 10.02 -5.24
N ALA A 55 -9.67 10.58 -6.22
CA ALA A 55 -9.14 10.73 -7.57
C ALA A 55 -7.93 11.68 -7.62
N LYS A 56 -7.93 12.75 -6.82
CA LYS A 56 -6.78 13.66 -6.69
C LYS A 56 -5.60 12.96 -5.99
N ARG A 57 -5.86 12.21 -4.91
CA ARG A 57 -4.88 11.40 -4.20
C ARG A 57 -4.21 10.40 -5.13
N ASP A 58 -4.99 9.60 -5.86
CA ASP A 58 -4.48 8.58 -6.76
C ASP A 58 -3.62 9.17 -7.88
N LYS A 59 -4.02 10.35 -8.40
CA LYS A 59 -3.20 11.09 -9.36
C LYS A 59 -1.87 11.56 -8.77
N GLN A 60 -1.88 11.98 -7.50
CA GLN A 60 -0.66 12.39 -6.80
C GLN A 60 0.23 11.18 -6.50
N VAL A 61 -0.32 10.07 -6.02
CA VAL A 61 0.41 8.81 -5.80
C VAL A 61 1.10 8.35 -7.10
N ARG A 62 0.37 8.31 -8.22
CA ARG A 62 0.95 7.96 -9.53
C ARG A 62 2.06 8.91 -9.98
N ARG A 63 1.96 10.22 -9.65
CA ARG A 63 3.04 11.17 -9.95
C ARG A 63 4.29 10.90 -9.12
N VAL A 64 4.13 10.59 -7.83
CA VAL A 64 5.26 10.24 -6.96
C VAL A 64 5.97 9.01 -7.50
N ILE A 65 5.24 7.93 -7.84
CA ILE A 65 5.80 6.71 -8.43
C ILE A 65 6.51 7.00 -9.77
N LEU A 66 5.96 7.88 -10.62
CA LEU A 66 6.59 8.26 -11.88
C LEU A 66 7.89 9.05 -11.68
N ILE A 67 7.92 9.98 -10.72
CA ILE A 67 9.13 10.75 -10.40
C ILE A 67 10.22 9.79 -9.91
N GLU A 68 9.87 8.88 -9.02
CA GLU A 68 10.78 7.86 -8.51
C GLU A 68 11.25 6.91 -9.62
N GLY A 69 10.34 6.36 -10.42
CA GLY A 69 10.69 5.51 -11.56
C GLY A 69 11.61 6.22 -12.57
N SER A 70 11.41 7.52 -12.80
CA SER A 70 12.31 8.31 -13.68
C SER A 70 13.70 8.49 -13.07
N ALA A 71 13.78 8.67 -11.75
CA ALA A 71 15.07 8.75 -11.05
C ALA A 71 15.81 7.40 -11.11
N ASN A 72 15.09 6.29 -10.82
CA ASN A 72 15.66 4.94 -10.89
C ASN A 72 16.09 4.55 -12.32
N LEU A 73 15.35 4.96 -13.34
CA LEU A 73 15.74 4.80 -14.75
C LEU A 73 17.05 5.55 -15.05
N SER A 74 17.18 6.78 -14.56
CA SER A 74 18.41 7.59 -14.76
C SER A 74 19.60 6.92 -14.08
N VAL A 75 19.44 6.41 -12.86
CA VAL A 75 20.46 5.66 -12.12
C VAL A 75 20.85 4.38 -12.86
N LEU A 76 19.86 3.62 -13.34
CA LEU A 76 20.08 2.40 -14.14
C LEU A 76 20.92 2.69 -15.38
N ILE A 77 20.58 3.75 -16.16
CA ILE A 77 21.32 4.14 -17.36
C ILE A 77 22.76 4.50 -16.99
N CYS A 78 22.96 5.33 -15.96
CA CYS A 78 24.29 5.72 -15.51
C CYS A 78 25.14 4.51 -15.09
N LYS A 79 24.60 3.62 -14.28
CA LYS A 79 25.28 2.40 -13.82
C LYS A 79 25.65 1.48 -15.01
N THR A 80 24.72 1.30 -15.96
CA THR A 80 24.94 0.47 -17.14
C THR A 80 26.06 1.05 -18.02
N VAL A 81 26.04 2.37 -18.30
CA VAL A 81 27.08 3.05 -19.10
C VAL A 81 28.44 2.93 -18.43
N ILE A 82 28.51 3.22 -17.11
CA ILE A 82 29.76 3.13 -16.35
C ILE A 82 30.26 1.69 -16.30
N GLY A 83 29.37 0.71 -16.01
CA GLY A 83 29.72 -0.69 -15.92
C GLY A 83 30.27 -1.27 -17.24
N LEU A 84 29.65 -0.89 -18.38
CA LEU A 84 30.13 -1.30 -19.70
C LEU A 84 31.44 -0.60 -20.09
N SER A 85 31.62 0.69 -19.75
CA SER A 85 32.83 1.43 -20.08
C SER A 85 34.04 1.03 -19.24
N THR A 86 33.83 0.63 -18.01
CA THR A 86 34.89 0.17 -17.08
C THR A 86 35.13 -1.34 -17.10
N GLY A 87 34.19 -2.11 -17.67
CA GLY A 87 34.21 -3.59 -17.64
C GLY A 87 33.96 -4.16 -16.23
N SER A 88 33.49 -3.34 -15.28
CA SER A 88 33.27 -3.75 -13.89
C SER A 88 31.99 -4.60 -13.76
N MET A 89 32.16 -5.90 -13.49
CA MET A 89 31.08 -6.82 -13.21
C MET A 89 30.26 -6.45 -11.96
N ALA A 90 30.91 -5.83 -10.99
CA ALA A 90 30.22 -5.36 -9.77
C ALA A 90 29.25 -4.22 -10.08
N ILE A 91 29.62 -3.24 -10.91
CA ILE A 91 28.73 -2.14 -11.31
C ILE A 91 27.61 -2.68 -12.20
N LEU A 92 27.87 -3.66 -13.07
CA LEU A 92 26.85 -4.30 -13.89
C LEU A 92 25.85 -5.10 -13.04
N ALA A 93 26.30 -5.80 -11.99
CA ALA A 93 25.43 -6.49 -11.05
C ALA A 93 24.54 -5.50 -10.28
N ASP A 94 25.10 -4.35 -9.87
CA ASP A 94 24.34 -3.26 -9.23
C ASP A 94 23.35 -2.58 -10.19
N ALA A 95 23.65 -2.53 -11.49
CA ALA A 95 22.69 -2.10 -12.51
C ALA A 95 21.50 -3.07 -12.65
N VAL A 96 21.73 -4.39 -12.54
CA VAL A 96 20.65 -5.40 -12.53
C VAL A 96 19.74 -5.20 -11.30
N HIS A 97 20.29 -4.88 -10.13
CA HIS A 97 19.49 -4.54 -8.95
C HIS A 97 18.62 -3.29 -9.22
N SER A 98 19.19 -2.22 -9.78
CA SER A 98 18.43 -1.02 -10.17
C SER A 98 17.35 -1.28 -11.23
N LEU A 99 17.50 -2.31 -12.08
CA LEU A 99 16.45 -2.76 -13.00
C LEU A 99 15.27 -3.37 -12.23
N THR A 100 15.55 -4.10 -11.15
CA THR A 100 14.51 -4.66 -10.28
C THR A 100 13.71 -3.55 -9.60
N ASP A 101 14.35 -2.50 -9.10
CA ASP A 101 13.69 -1.34 -8.49
C ASP A 101 12.79 -0.61 -9.51
N LEU A 102 13.30 -0.41 -10.73
CA LEU A 102 12.50 0.17 -11.81
C LEU A 102 11.28 -0.69 -12.16
N THR A 103 11.44 -2.01 -12.16
CA THR A 103 10.34 -2.96 -12.40
C THR A 103 9.30 -2.90 -11.29
N ASN A 104 9.71 -2.79 -10.02
CA ASN A 104 8.81 -2.60 -8.88
C ASN A 104 7.99 -1.32 -9.02
N ASN A 105 8.63 -0.20 -9.42
CA ASN A 105 7.93 1.07 -9.66
C ASN A 105 6.94 0.98 -10.82
N LEU A 106 7.28 0.27 -11.90
CA LEU A 106 6.37 0.04 -13.02
C LEU A 106 5.14 -0.76 -12.57
N ILE A 107 5.35 -1.84 -11.82
CA ILE A 107 4.26 -2.66 -11.25
C ILE A 107 3.39 -1.81 -10.32
N ALA A 108 3.99 -1.02 -9.43
CA ALA A 108 3.26 -0.14 -8.52
C ALA A 108 2.41 0.88 -9.29
N TRP A 109 2.95 1.47 -10.36
CA TRP A 109 2.21 2.40 -11.21
C TRP A 109 1.03 1.73 -11.93
N ILE A 110 1.22 0.53 -12.50
CA ILE A 110 0.19 -0.27 -13.14
C ILE A 110 -0.92 -0.61 -12.14
N VAL A 111 -0.55 -1.10 -10.96
CA VAL A 111 -1.50 -1.45 -9.90
C VAL A 111 -2.30 -0.22 -9.46
N MET A 112 -1.67 0.94 -9.27
CA MET A 112 -2.37 2.17 -8.93
C MET A 112 -3.31 2.64 -10.03
N HIS A 113 -2.99 2.35 -11.30
CA HIS A 113 -3.90 2.62 -12.40
C HIS A 113 -5.16 1.75 -12.31
N PHE A 114 -5.00 0.44 -12.13
CA PHE A 114 -6.13 -0.49 -11.99
C PHE A 114 -6.92 -0.25 -10.70
N SER A 115 -6.26 0.00 -9.58
CA SER A 115 -6.91 0.29 -8.28
C SER A 115 -7.81 1.53 -8.33
N SER A 116 -7.51 2.49 -9.21
CA SER A 116 -8.31 3.72 -9.36
C SER A 116 -9.55 3.56 -10.25
N LEU A 117 -9.76 2.39 -10.88
CA LEU A 117 -10.93 2.14 -11.70
C LEU A 117 -12.20 2.02 -10.84
N PRO A 118 -13.34 2.55 -11.33
CA PRO A 118 -14.61 2.42 -10.63
C PRO A 118 -15.10 0.96 -10.61
N ALA A 119 -16.14 0.71 -9.82
CA ALA A 119 -16.85 -0.56 -9.80
C ALA A 119 -17.37 -0.94 -11.20
N ASP A 120 -17.30 -2.22 -11.53
CA ASP A 120 -17.81 -2.81 -12.76
C ASP A 120 -18.66 -4.07 -12.44
N ARG A 121 -19.17 -4.75 -13.48
CA ARG A 121 -19.99 -5.96 -13.31
C ARG A 121 -19.24 -7.13 -12.66
N LYS A 122 -17.92 -7.20 -12.81
CA LYS A 122 -17.07 -8.26 -12.22
C LYS A 122 -16.58 -7.89 -10.83
N HIS A 123 -16.40 -6.60 -10.57
CA HIS A 123 -15.90 -6.05 -9.31
C HIS A 123 -16.90 -5.01 -8.76
N PRO A 124 -18.04 -5.47 -8.17
CA PRO A 124 -19.11 -4.58 -7.70
C PRO A 124 -18.65 -3.58 -6.63
N TYR A 125 -17.62 -3.91 -5.86
CA TYR A 125 -17.03 -3.06 -4.82
C TYR A 125 -15.82 -2.23 -5.33
N GLY A 126 -15.58 -2.22 -6.66
CA GLY A 126 -14.45 -1.54 -7.27
C GLY A 126 -13.12 -2.31 -7.17
N HIS A 127 -12.04 -1.63 -7.54
CA HIS A 127 -10.74 -2.25 -7.75
C HIS A 127 -9.71 -1.91 -6.66
N ARG A 128 -10.13 -1.27 -5.56
CA ARG A 128 -9.22 -0.78 -4.50
C ARG A 128 -8.36 -1.86 -3.84
N LYS A 129 -8.81 -3.11 -3.81
CA LYS A 129 -8.04 -4.24 -3.26
C LYS A 129 -6.77 -4.57 -4.05
N PHE A 130 -6.66 -4.10 -5.31
CA PHE A 130 -5.40 -4.25 -6.07
C PHE A 130 -4.24 -3.50 -5.41
N GLU A 131 -4.48 -2.31 -4.79
CA GLU A 131 -3.46 -1.61 -4.00
C GLU A 131 -2.99 -2.49 -2.83
N THR A 132 -3.92 -3.12 -2.10
CA THR A 132 -3.61 -4.01 -0.98
C THR A 132 -2.87 -5.28 -1.43
N LEU A 133 -3.25 -5.84 -2.59
CA LEU A 133 -2.57 -7.00 -3.17
C LEU A 133 -1.11 -6.66 -3.52
N ALA A 134 -0.85 -5.47 -4.07
CA ALA A 134 0.51 -5.03 -4.34
C ALA A 134 1.34 -4.89 -3.05
N VAL A 135 0.75 -4.33 -1.98
CA VAL A 135 1.43 -4.27 -0.66
C VAL A 135 1.78 -5.67 -0.16
N PHE A 136 0.89 -6.66 -0.33
CA PHE A 136 1.15 -8.04 0.03
C PHE A 136 2.31 -8.65 -0.78
N ILE A 137 2.36 -8.38 -2.10
CA ILE A 137 3.45 -8.84 -2.98
C ILE A 137 4.79 -8.21 -2.57
N LEU A 138 4.82 -6.90 -2.33
CA LEU A 138 6.04 -6.20 -1.88
C LEU A 138 6.52 -6.73 -0.52
N ALA A 139 5.62 -7.01 0.42
CA ALA A 139 5.96 -7.65 1.69
C ALA A 139 6.55 -9.05 1.49
N SER A 140 6.05 -9.82 0.51
CA SER A 140 6.59 -11.15 0.17
C SER A 140 8.01 -11.05 -0.41
N ILE A 141 8.27 -10.06 -1.26
CA ILE A 141 9.61 -9.78 -1.80
C ILE A 141 10.58 -9.44 -0.66
N LEU A 142 10.17 -8.63 0.32
CA LEU A 142 11.00 -8.33 1.49
C LEU A 142 11.38 -9.57 2.30
N ILE A 143 10.47 -10.55 2.44
CA ILE A 143 10.79 -11.83 3.10
C ILE A 143 11.87 -12.60 2.32
N VAL A 144 11.75 -12.64 0.99
CA VAL A 144 12.74 -13.32 0.12
C VAL A 144 14.11 -12.65 0.27
N LEU A 145 14.17 -11.30 0.22
CA LEU A 145 15.41 -10.54 0.43
C LEU A 145 16.04 -10.79 1.80
N ALA A 146 15.22 -10.81 2.87
CA ALA A 146 15.71 -11.09 4.22
C ALA A 146 16.28 -12.51 4.33
N PHE A 147 15.62 -13.48 3.68
CA PHE A 147 16.09 -14.87 3.66
C PHE A 147 17.40 -15.01 2.87
N GLU A 148 17.50 -14.34 1.71
CA GLU A 148 18.73 -14.31 0.91
C GLU A 148 19.89 -13.68 1.68
N LEU A 149 19.64 -12.54 2.35
CA LEU A 149 20.63 -11.89 3.21
C LEU A 149 21.12 -12.83 4.32
N ALA A 150 20.20 -13.51 5.01
CA ALA A 150 20.53 -14.45 6.08
C ALA A 150 21.34 -15.64 5.55
N LEU A 151 20.96 -16.22 4.41
CA LEU A 151 21.71 -17.32 3.78
C LEU A 151 23.11 -16.89 3.37
N ASN A 152 23.25 -15.71 2.77
CA ASN A 152 24.54 -15.17 2.37
C ASN A 152 25.45 -14.91 3.59
N ALA A 153 24.87 -14.39 4.70
CA ALA A 153 25.60 -14.18 5.93
C ALA A 153 26.14 -15.50 6.54
N ILE A 154 25.37 -16.60 6.42
CA ILE A 154 25.78 -17.92 6.94
C ILE A 154 26.84 -18.58 6.02
N LYS A 155 26.67 -18.43 4.68
CA LYS A 155 27.57 -19.08 3.69
C LYS A 155 28.87 -18.33 3.45
N LYS A 156 28.96 -17.07 3.88
CA LYS A 156 30.12 -16.22 3.63
C LYS A 156 31.35 -16.84 4.30
N GLU A 157 32.29 -17.31 3.48
CA GLU A 157 33.63 -17.68 3.92
C GLU A 157 34.44 -16.40 4.22
N ASP A 158 35.38 -16.48 5.15
CA ASP A 158 36.23 -15.36 5.56
C ASP A 158 37.22 -15.01 4.41
N THR A 159 36.72 -14.42 3.33
CA THR A 159 37.56 -13.92 2.26
C THR A 159 38.00 -12.50 2.60
N GLU A 160 39.33 -12.27 2.54
CA GLU A 160 39.89 -10.94 2.66
C GLU A 160 39.32 -10.04 1.51
N VAL A 161 38.45 -9.11 1.87
CA VAL A 161 37.93 -8.13 0.93
C VAL A 161 38.96 -7.03 0.76
N SER A 162 39.79 -7.14 -0.28
CA SER A 162 40.63 -6.01 -0.72
C SER A 162 39.73 -4.97 -1.37
N SER A 163 39.44 -3.89 -0.67
CA SER A 163 38.65 -2.79 -1.21
C SER A 163 39.54 -1.58 -1.49
N SER A 164 39.30 -0.93 -2.61
CA SER A 164 39.90 0.39 -2.91
C SER A 164 39.11 1.49 -2.19
N GLY A 165 39.81 2.56 -1.78
CA GLY A 165 39.14 3.74 -1.18
C GLY A 165 38.05 4.37 -2.08
N ILE A 166 38.12 4.12 -3.39
CA ILE A 166 37.14 4.60 -4.37
C ILE A 166 35.81 3.83 -4.20
N GLU A 167 35.84 2.53 -3.96
CA GLU A 167 34.63 1.72 -3.73
C GLU A 167 33.86 2.18 -2.50
N LEU A 168 34.57 2.54 -1.43
CA LEU A 168 33.95 3.09 -0.21
C LEU A 168 33.25 4.43 -0.49
N VAL A 169 33.86 5.33 -1.26
CA VAL A 169 33.25 6.62 -1.61
C VAL A 169 31.99 6.40 -2.44
N ILE A 170 32.00 5.46 -3.39
CA ILE A 170 30.84 5.11 -4.19
C ILE A 170 29.72 4.55 -3.28
N MET A 171 30.01 3.59 -2.41
CA MET A 171 29.03 2.98 -1.50
C MET A 171 28.41 4.02 -0.55
N LEU A 172 29.20 4.94 -0.01
CA LEU A 172 28.72 6.03 0.84
C LEU A 172 27.83 7.00 0.06
N SER A 173 28.18 7.30 -1.19
CA SER A 173 27.36 8.15 -2.05
C SER A 173 26.00 7.52 -2.35
N VAL A 174 25.97 6.23 -2.67
CA VAL A 174 24.73 5.46 -2.88
C VAL A 174 23.89 5.42 -1.60
N LEU A 175 24.54 5.18 -0.45
CA LEU A 175 23.84 5.19 0.85
C LEU A 175 23.16 6.54 1.14
N VAL A 176 23.85 7.65 0.93
CA VAL A 176 23.30 9.00 1.13
C VAL A 176 22.11 9.24 0.20
N ILE A 177 22.24 8.89 -1.09
CA ILE A 177 21.15 9.00 -2.05
C ILE A 177 19.95 8.18 -1.60
N ASN A 178 20.14 6.93 -1.22
CA ASN A 178 19.06 6.05 -0.77
C ASN A 178 18.38 6.58 0.51
N ILE A 179 19.11 7.14 1.46
CA ILE A 179 18.54 7.79 2.66
C ILE A 179 17.65 8.97 2.28
N VAL A 180 18.11 9.83 1.35
CA VAL A 180 17.33 10.99 0.88
C VAL A 180 16.05 10.52 0.17
N VAL A 181 16.16 9.55 -0.75
CA VAL A 181 15.02 8.99 -1.49
C VAL A 181 14.03 8.36 -0.54
N THR A 182 14.47 7.48 0.36
CA THR A 182 13.61 6.83 1.37
C THR A 182 12.88 7.83 2.26
N SER A 183 13.58 8.88 2.71
CA SER A 183 12.99 9.94 3.54
C SER A 183 11.90 10.70 2.77
N TRP A 184 12.16 10.99 1.50
CA TRP A 184 11.21 11.64 0.61
C TRP A 184 9.99 10.75 0.34
N GLN A 185 10.17 9.46 0.04
CA GLN A 185 9.11 8.48 -0.15
C GLN A 185 8.23 8.34 1.12
N HIS A 186 8.83 8.19 2.29
CA HIS A 186 8.10 8.12 3.56
C HIS A 186 7.27 9.38 3.84
N MET A 187 7.81 10.56 3.51
CA MET A 187 7.08 11.81 3.65
C MET A 187 5.82 11.83 2.76
N TRP A 188 5.94 11.42 1.50
CA TRP A 188 4.81 11.37 0.57
C TRP A 188 3.83 10.24 0.91
N ALA A 189 4.31 9.07 1.33
CA ALA A 189 3.48 7.96 1.79
C ALA A 189 2.58 8.39 2.95
N ARG A 190 3.12 9.14 3.93
CA ARG A 190 2.35 9.69 5.04
C ARG A 190 1.40 10.81 4.61
N ARG A 191 1.82 11.72 3.74
CA ARG A 191 0.97 12.83 3.25
C ARG A 191 -0.23 12.35 2.45
N LEU A 192 -0.03 11.33 1.62
CA LEU A 192 -1.05 10.77 0.76
C LEU A 192 -1.80 9.59 1.41
N ASP A 193 -1.42 9.20 2.62
CA ASP A 193 -1.95 8.02 3.33
C ASP A 193 -2.02 6.80 2.39
N SER A 194 -0.91 6.51 1.66
CA SER A 194 -0.85 5.46 0.65
C SER A 194 -0.03 4.28 1.16
N ASP A 195 -0.69 3.10 1.24
CA ASP A 195 -0.05 1.88 1.71
C ASP A 195 0.95 1.33 0.68
N ILE A 196 0.71 1.54 -0.62
CA ILE A 196 1.66 1.14 -1.67
C ILE A 196 2.94 1.97 -1.62
N LEU A 197 2.85 3.31 -1.46
CA LEU A 197 4.03 4.16 -1.27
C LEU A 197 4.76 3.83 0.04
N TYR A 198 4.02 3.46 1.08
CA TYR A 198 4.61 3.04 2.34
C TYR A 198 5.36 1.71 2.21
N ALA A 199 4.81 0.75 1.46
CA ALA A 199 5.45 -0.53 1.20
C ALA A 199 6.73 -0.36 0.37
N ASP A 200 6.67 0.47 -0.66
CA ASP A 200 7.79 0.81 -1.53
C ASP A 200 8.92 1.53 -0.75
N ALA A 201 8.56 2.57 0.04
CA ALA A 201 9.50 3.23 0.95
C ALA A 201 10.12 2.27 1.99
N THR A 202 9.39 1.22 2.39
CA THR A 202 9.90 0.20 3.31
C THR A 202 10.91 -0.71 2.60
N HIS A 203 10.71 -1.01 1.33
CA HIS A 203 11.66 -1.75 0.50
C HIS A 203 12.97 -0.96 0.37
N THR A 204 12.92 0.30 -0.09
CA THR A 204 14.09 1.17 -0.19
C THR A 204 14.81 1.37 1.16
N PHE A 205 14.04 1.39 2.27
CA PHE A 205 14.64 1.42 3.61
C PHE A 205 15.39 0.13 3.95
N ALA A 206 14.91 -1.03 3.51
CA ALA A 206 15.65 -2.28 3.65
C ALA A 206 16.99 -2.22 2.91
N ASP A 207 17.04 -1.63 1.71
CA ASP A 207 18.28 -1.45 0.94
C ASP A 207 19.27 -0.53 1.66
N VAL A 208 18.77 0.55 2.31
CA VAL A 208 19.60 1.42 3.17
C VAL A 208 20.20 0.63 4.32
N LEU A 209 19.43 -0.25 4.97
CA LEU A 209 19.90 -1.10 6.06
C LEU A 209 20.96 -2.10 5.58
N ILE A 210 20.70 -2.78 4.47
CA ILE A 210 21.65 -3.74 3.87
C ILE A 210 22.97 -3.05 3.53
N THR A 211 22.91 -1.92 2.82
CA THR A 211 24.10 -1.14 2.44
C THR A 211 24.88 -0.66 3.68
N SER A 212 24.16 -0.18 4.72
CA SER A 212 24.78 0.27 5.98
C SER A 212 25.53 -0.86 6.67
N VAL A 213 24.94 -2.07 6.68
CA VAL A 213 25.57 -3.25 7.28
C VAL A 213 26.78 -3.71 6.47
N VAL A 214 26.69 -3.69 5.14
CA VAL A 214 27.84 -4.04 4.29
C VAL A 214 29.02 -3.10 4.56
N ILE A 215 28.78 -1.79 4.67
CA ILE A 215 29.83 -0.80 5.01
C ILE A 215 30.38 -1.04 6.42
N ALA A 216 29.50 -1.24 7.42
CA ALA A 216 29.92 -1.48 8.80
C ALA A 216 30.68 -2.81 8.95
N GLY A 217 30.19 -3.88 8.33
CA GLY A 217 30.80 -5.20 8.33
C GLY A 217 32.20 -5.17 7.71
N TRP A 218 32.34 -4.48 6.59
CA TRP A 218 33.64 -4.28 5.97
C TRP A 218 34.62 -3.52 6.89
N GLN A 219 34.19 -2.43 7.52
CA GLN A 219 35.02 -1.67 8.46
C GLN A 219 35.42 -2.49 9.71
N LEU A 220 34.53 -3.34 10.20
CA LEU A 220 34.80 -4.22 11.33
C LEU A 220 35.75 -5.39 10.94
N SER A 221 35.57 -5.95 9.74
CA SER A 221 36.44 -7.00 9.20
C SER A 221 37.87 -6.52 9.03
N THR A 222 38.09 -5.30 8.53
CA THR A 222 39.44 -4.70 8.42
C THR A 222 40.12 -4.49 9.78
N ARG A 223 39.34 -4.45 10.87
CA ARG A 223 39.82 -4.36 12.26
C ARG A 223 39.99 -5.72 12.95
N GLY A 224 39.84 -6.83 12.22
CA GLY A 224 39.98 -8.19 12.75
C GLY A 224 38.70 -8.82 13.33
N TYR A 225 37.54 -8.15 13.23
CA TYR A 225 36.25 -8.66 13.75
C TYR A 225 35.38 -9.26 12.62
N ALA A 226 35.88 -10.23 11.87
CA ALA A 226 35.17 -10.83 10.74
C ALA A 226 33.79 -11.43 11.12
N TRP A 227 33.62 -11.94 12.34
CA TRP A 227 32.36 -12.50 12.84
C TRP A 227 31.26 -11.42 12.98
N ALA A 228 31.64 -10.15 13.22
CA ALA A 228 30.70 -9.07 13.45
C ALA A 228 29.84 -8.76 12.20
N ASP A 229 30.41 -8.90 11.01
CA ASP A 229 29.70 -8.75 9.74
C ASP A 229 28.51 -9.73 9.64
N ARG A 230 28.73 -11.00 9.97
CA ARG A 230 27.67 -12.03 9.97
C ARG A 230 26.57 -11.72 10.96
N VAL A 231 26.91 -11.32 12.18
CA VAL A 231 25.94 -10.99 13.24
C VAL A 231 25.12 -9.76 12.85
N CYS A 232 25.76 -8.74 12.30
CA CYS A 232 25.07 -7.54 11.82
C CYS A 232 24.11 -7.86 10.66
N ALA A 233 24.56 -8.67 9.68
CA ALA A 233 23.71 -9.08 8.55
C ALA A 233 22.49 -9.90 9.01
N LEU A 234 22.65 -10.82 9.96
CA LEU A 234 21.53 -11.56 10.54
C LEU A 234 20.58 -10.65 11.33
N GLY A 235 21.11 -9.68 12.07
CA GLY A 235 20.30 -8.67 12.77
C GLY A 235 19.44 -7.85 11.83
N VAL A 236 20.01 -7.43 10.69
CA VAL A 236 19.23 -6.70 9.65
C VAL A 236 18.22 -7.61 8.97
N ALA A 237 18.56 -8.88 8.69
CA ALA A 237 17.59 -9.83 8.14
C ALA A 237 16.35 -9.95 9.05
N ILE A 238 16.54 -10.07 10.37
CA ILE A 238 15.45 -10.10 11.35
C ILE A 238 14.64 -8.81 11.33
N LEU A 239 15.30 -7.66 11.22
CA LEU A 239 14.61 -6.36 11.14
C LEU A 239 13.77 -6.24 9.85
N ILE A 240 14.28 -6.70 8.71
CA ILE A 240 13.54 -6.72 7.44
C ILE A 240 12.32 -7.65 7.55
N ILE A 241 12.44 -8.83 8.17
CA ILE A 241 11.30 -9.72 8.45
C ILE A 241 10.24 -9.01 9.30
N TYR A 242 10.65 -8.26 10.32
CA TYR A 242 9.72 -7.48 11.13
C TYR A 242 9.01 -6.39 10.32
N LEU A 243 9.71 -5.71 9.42
CA LEU A 243 9.11 -4.72 8.52
C LEU A 243 8.10 -5.36 7.57
N ALA A 244 8.43 -6.50 6.96
CA ALA A 244 7.54 -7.28 6.13
C ALA A 244 6.29 -7.75 6.89
N TYR A 245 6.45 -8.26 8.11
CA TYR A 245 5.33 -8.64 8.99
C TYR A 245 4.38 -7.45 9.23
N LYS A 246 4.91 -6.25 9.41
CA LYS A 246 4.13 -5.03 9.59
C LYS A 246 3.27 -4.69 8.37
N LEU A 247 3.80 -4.93 7.16
CA LEU A 247 3.05 -4.79 5.90
C LEU A 247 1.97 -5.87 5.77
N PHE A 248 2.29 -7.13 6.08
CA PHE A 248 1.31 -8.22 6.07
C PHE A 248 0.14 -7.96 7.03
N ARG A 249 0.42 -7.48 8.24
CA ARG A 249 -0.64 -7.09 9.20
C ARG A 249 -1.58 -6.01 8.70
N ARG A 250 -1.15 -5.19 7.73
CA ARG A 250 -2.02 -4.20 7.07
C ARG A 250 -2.79 -4.78 5.91
N ALA A 251 -2.18 -5.67 5.13
CA ALA A 251 -2.75 -6.19 3.89
C ALA A 251 -3.72 -7.36 4.12
N ILE A 252 -3.36 -8.31 4.99
CA ILE A 252 -4.12 -9.56 5.20
C ILE A 252 -5.56 -9.31 5.64
N PRO A 253 -5.86 -8.46 6.64
CA PRO A 253 -7.23 -8.21 7.07
C PRO A 253 -8.14 -7.69 5.94
N ILE A 254 -7.60 -6.80 5.10
CA ILE A 254 -8.32 -6.22 3.97
C ILE A 254 -8.57 -7.27 2.87
N LEU A 255 -7.58 -8.13 2.59
CA LEU A 255 -7.69 -9.17 1.56
C LEU A 255 -8.66 -10.29 1.97
N LEU A 256 -8.71 -10.62 3.26
CA LEU A 256 -9.58 -11.67 3.81
C LEU A 256 -10.96 -11.17 4.24
N ASP A 257 -11.30 -9.91 3.93
CA ASP A 257 -12.58 -9.31 4.33
C ASP A 257 -12.86 -9.41 5.85
N GLU A 258 -11.82 -9.21 6.67
CA GLU A 258 -11.99 -9.11 8.13
C GLU A 258 -12.92 -7.94 8.46
N TYR A 259 -13.69 -8.08 9.52
CA TYR A 259 -14.60 -7.03 9.96
C TYR A 259 -13.87 -5.69 10.13
N ALA A 260 -14.37 -4.68 9.41
CA ALA A 260 -13.85 -3.30 9.53
C ALA A 260 -14.30 -2.64 10.84
N ILE A 261 -15.51 -2.98 11.29
CA ILE A 261 -16.11 -2.53 12.56
C ILE A 261 -16.72 -3.76 13.23
N ASP A 262 -16.63 -3.81 14.55
CA ASP A 262 -17.27 -4.86 15.36
C ASP A 262 -18.79 -4.83 15.13
N PRO A 263 -19.43 -5.99 14.81
CA PRO A 263 -20.87 -6.07 14.64
C PRO A 263 -21.67 -5.53 15.82
N GLN A 264 -21.19 -5.68 17.07
CA GLN A 264 -21.86 -5.16 18.27
C GLN A 264 -21.88 -3.62 18.30
N GLU A 265 -20.80 -2.98 17.84
CA GLU A 265 -20.74 -1.51 17.72
C GLU A 265 -21.79 -1.02 16.73
N ILE A 266 -21.94 -1.69 15.58
CA ILE A 266 -22.94 -1.38 14.56
C ILE A 266 -24.36 -1.57 15.14
N ILE A 267 -24.64 -2.69 15.81
CA ILE A 267 -25.95 -2.98 16.46
C ILE A 267 -26.31 -1.88 17.43
N ASN A 268 -25.38 -1.51 18.33
CA ASN A 268 -25.62 -0.51 19.35
C ASN A 268 -25.95 0.87 18.78
N VAL A 269 -25.43 1.20 17.62
CA VAL A 269 -25.74 2.45 16.93
C VAL A 269 -27.12 2.40 16.27
N ILE A 270 -27.40 1.32 15.53
CA ILE A 270 -28.60 1.22 14.70
C ILE A 270 -29.86 0.96 15.56
N LYS A 271 -29.77 0.21 16.66
CA LYS A 271 -30.91 0.02 17.57
C LYS A 271 -31.41 1.29 18.24
N ASN A 272 -30.62 2.36 18.22
CA ASN A 272 -31.04 3.68 18.71
C ASN A 272 -31.74 4.53 17.65
N VAL A 273 -31.98 3.98 16.45
CA VAL A 273 -32.75 4.66 15.39
C VAL A 273 -34.22 4.34 15.55
N ASP A 274 -35.05 5.39 15.61
CA ASP A 274 -36.49 5.23 15.74
C ASP A 274 -37.07 4.44 14.54
N GLY A 275 -37.96 3.48 14.82
CA GLY A 275 -38.57 2.63 13.79
C GLY A 275 -37.81 1.35 13.48
N VAL A 276 -36.58 1.17 13.96
CA VAL A 276 -35.81 -0.08 13.81
C VAL A 276 -36.24 -1.07 14.89
N MET A 277 -36.78 -2.23 14.48
CA MET A 277 -37.17 -3.30 15.39
C MET A 277 -36.03 -4.30 15.62
N ASP A 278 -35.32 -4.70 14.56
CA ASP A 278 -34.21 -5.65 14.65
C ASP A 278 -33.16 -5.40 13.55
N VAL A 279 -31.92 -5.84 13.83
CA VAL A 279 -30.80 -5.73 12.89
C VAL A 279 -30.14 -7.10 12.76
N SER A 280 -30.02 -7.58 11.55
CA SER A 280 -29.48 -8.90 11.24
C SER A 280 -28.50 -8.87 10.05
N ARG A 281 -27.78 -9.99 9.84
CA ARG A 281 -26.84 -10.19 8.73
C ARG A 281 -25.81 -9.08 8.59
N ILE A 282 -25.27 -8.57 9.69
CA ILE A 282 -24.29 -7.50 9.68
C ILE A 282 -22.97 -8.00 9.12
N ARG A 283 -22.46 -7.30 8.13
CA ARG A 283 -21.13 -7.51 7.55
C ARG A 283 -20.47 -6.17 7.35
N SER A 284 -19.19 -6.08 7.67
CA SER A 284 -18.40 -4.89 7.36
C SER A 284 -17.05 -5.32 6.79
N ARG A 285 -16.51 -4.55 5.85
CA ARG A 285 -15.20 -4.82 5.24
C ARG A 285 -14.51 -3.54 4.81
N TRP A 286 -13.19 -3.61 4.72
CA TRP A 286 -12.41 -2.53 4.14
C TRP A 286 -12.37 -2.62 2.61
N ILE A 287 -12.57 -1.48 1.93
CA ILE A 287 -12.37 -1.29 0.50
C ILE A 287 -11.33 -0.19 0.33
N GLY A 288 -10.04 -0.56 0.34
CA GLY A 288 -8.95 0.40 0.49
C GLY A 288 -9.04 1.13 1.83
N LYS A 289 -9.29 2.43 1.82
CA LYS A 289 -9.42 3.28 3.02
C LYS A 289 -10.87 3.53 3.43
N THR A 290 -11.83 3.05 2.68
CA THR A 290 -13.27 3.16 2.98
C THR A 290 -13.78 1.86 3.57
N CYS A 291 -14.83 1.94 4.39
CA CYS A 291 -15.52 0.79 4.96
C CYS A 291 -16.86 0.62 4.25
N ALA A 292 -17.16 -0.60 3.81
CA ALA A 292 -18.50 -0.98 3.38
C ALA A 292 -19.18 -1.76 4.50
N ILE A 293 -20.45 -1.44 4.77
CA ILE A 293 -21.30 -2.11 5.75
C ILE A 293 -22.55 -2.60 5.02
N ASP A 294 -22.77 -3.91 5.06
CA ASP A 294 -23.95 -4.56 4.54
C ASP A 294 -24.76 -5.09 5.74
N LEU A 295 -26.04 -4.73 5.85
CA LEU A 295 -26.88 -5.21 6.95
C LEU A 295 -28.35 -5.32 6.50
N VAL A 296 -29.14 -6.07 7.27
CA VAL A 296 -30.58 -6.18 7.08
C VAL A 296 -31.26 -5.60 8.31
N ILE A 297 -32.15 -4.63 8.10
CA ILE A 297 -32.96 -3.99 9.14
C ILE A 297 -34.38 -4.49 9.01
N SER A 298 -35.01 -4.82 10.14
CA SER A 298 -36.44 -5.09 10.24
C SER A 298 -37.12 -3.87 10.84
N VAL A 299 -38.16 -3.40 10.14
CA VAL A 299 -39.00 -2.27 10.56
C VAL A 299 -40.43 -2.72 10.84
N ASP A 300 -41.26 -1.86 11.42
CA ASP A 300 -42.66 -2.16 11.72
C ASP A 300 -43.42 -2.55 10.42
N PRO A 301 -44.07 -3.72 10.37
CA PRO A 301 -44.79 -4.21 9.19
C PRO A 301 -46.00 -3.34 8.80
N THR A 302 -46.43 -2.42 9.64
CA THR A 302 -47.50 -1.45 9.35
C THR A 302 -47.01 -0.25 8.53
N LEU A 303 -45.71 -0.01 8.44
CA LEU A 303 -45.10 1.05 7.63
C LEU A 303 -45.19 0.70 6.13
N SER A 304 -45.55 1.69 5.32
CA SER A 304 -45.41 1.57 3.87
C SER A 304 -43.92 1.51 3.49
N THR A 305 -43.63 1.03 2.26
CA THR A 305 -42.26 0.98 1.76
C THR A 305 -41.61 2.39 1.73
N GLU A 306 -42.42 3.42 1.43
CA GLU A 306 -42.00 4.82 1.39
C GLU A 306 -41.62 5.31 2.80
N GLU A 307 -42.48 5.07 3.80
CA GLU A 307 -42.24 5.44 5.20
C GLU A 307 -41.06 4.67 5.82
N SER A 308 -40.78 3.45 5.35
CA SER A 308 -39.65 2.66 5.83
C SER A 308 -38.29 3.08 5.22
N HIS A 309 -38.35 3.82 4.09
CA HIS A 309 -37.17 4.39 3.44
C HIS A 309 -36.84 5.82 3.92
N ASP A 310 -37.81 6.57 4.42
CA ASP A 310 -37.62 7.88 5.03
C ASP A 310 -37.05 7.78 6.46
#